data_324537a4d61e52700607217de971bf9a
#
_entry.id   324537a4d61e52700607217de971bf9a
#
_cell.length_a   1.000
_cell.length_b   1.000
_cell.length_c   1.000
_cell.angle_alpha   90.00
_cell.angle_beta   90.00
_cell.angle_gamma   90.00
#
_symmetry.space_group_name_H-M   'P 1'
#
loop_
_entity.id
_entity.type
_entity.pdbx_description
1 polymer ?
#
loop_
_entity_poly.entity_id
_entity_poly.type
_entity_poly.pdbx_seq_one_letter_code
_entity_poly.pdbx_strand_id
1 'polypeptide(L)'
;MQEKKELNWINVAKAISIITVLFVHTENYYGLELGEINQFLCGFYVNAFFLISGYLLFRKQLNKPAIEAGSVQYIIGDGKKLMFNILYRMYIPMIIFSAIEFLPKIMITHRAFEFNALLIETVGVGTYWFTSALLIAEVIIALLLVTRRQNIGFYVVVLGIISSIGMYLYDIEIFHLHREPFFVSRGILACFFLGLGSLYWKYETWFDRVINKYTILLLIALYLYIAYLCPVAPRFMVSMGDMDVFGYFFGFLGSVILIWFCKQLPQIKTLTFVGRNSICFYFMSGALPITLSAIVKMFYPQASPLGLFLIFGLTLIGAYIASLVIVKYLPWMLDIRKLRK
;
A
#
# COMPACT_ATOMS: atom_id res chain seq x y z
N MET A 1 15.64 -11.41 21.31
CA MET A 1 16.44 -10.80 20.24
C MET A 1 16.06 -11.30 18.84
N GLN A 2 15.65 -12.56 18.65
CA GLN A 2 15.22 -13.10 17.36
C GLN A 2 13.99 -12.40 16.77
N GLU A 3 12.98 -12.08 17.59
CA GLU A 3 11.74 -11.40 17.11
C GLU A 3 11.98 -10.03 16.46
N LYS A 4 12.97 -9.27 16.94
CA LYS A 4 13.32 -7.96 16.38
C LYS A 4 14.05 -8.07 15.02
N LYS A 5 14.77 -9.16 14.80
CA LYS A 5 15.51 -9.42 13.55
C LYS A 5 14.58 -9.92 12.44
N GLU A 6 13.58 -10.72 12.79
CA GLU A 6 12.59 -11.25 11.84
C GLU A 6 11.73 -10.16 11.19
N LEU A 7 11.46 -9.06 11.88
CA LEU A 7 10.64 -7.96 11.35
C LEU A 7 11.43 -6.96 10.51
N ASN A 8 12.77 -7.06 10.44
CA ASN A 8 13.57 -6.07 9.73
C ASN A 8 13.28 -6.08 8.22
N TRP A 9 13.15 -7.26 7.61
CA TRP A 9 12.85 -7.39 6.18
C TRP A 9 11.51 -6.72 5.80
N ILE A 10 10.54 -6.72 6.70
CA ILE A 10 9.24 -6.04 6.50
C ILE A 10 9.44 -4.53 6.36
N ASN A 11 10.25 -3.94 7.24
CA ASN A 11 10.53 -2.51 7.15
C ASN A 11 11.31 -2.18 5.88
N VAL A 12 12.27 -3.02 5.49
CA VAL A 12 13.04 -2.83 4.25
C VAL A 12 12.13 -2.95 3.03
N ALA A 13 11.26 -3.97 2.98
CA ALA A 13 10.32 -4.15 1.87
C ALA A 13 9.36 -2.97 1.74
N LYS A 14 8.80 -2.50 2.86
CA LYS A 14 7.96 -1.29 2.88
C LYS A 14 8.72 -0.05 2.44
N ALA A 15 10.00 0.09 2.83
CA ALA A 15 10.83 1.21 2.42
C ALA A 15 11.06 1.22 0.90
N ILE A 16 11.45 0.09 0.31
CA ILE A 16 11.65 -0.01 -1.12
C ILE A 16 10.34 0.27 -1.85
N SER A 17 9.24 -0.33 -1.40
CA SER A 17 7.91 -0.11 -2.01
C SER A 17 7.49 1.36 -1.97
N ILE A 18 7.65 2.07 -0.84
CA ILE A 18 7.23 3.47 -0.75
C ILE A 18 8.16 4.41 -1.54
N ILE A 19 9.46 4.11 -1.60
CA ILE A 19 10.40 4.84 -2.45
C ILE A 19 10.00 4.69 -3.92
N THR A 20 9.59 3.50 -4.33
CA THR A 20 9.07 3.26 -5.69
C THR A 20 7.76 4.01 -5.95
N VAL A 21 6.84 4.07 -4.96
CA VAL A 21 5.62 4.90 -5.07
C VAL A 21 5.99 6.36 -5.32
N LEU A 22 6.92 6.92 -4.54
CA LEU A 22 7.38 8.31 -4.72
C LEU A 22 7.99 8.53 -6.11
N PHE A 23 8.76 7.57 -6.62
CA PHE A 23 9.33 7.62 -7.96
C PHE A 23 8.25 7.68 -9.04
N VAL A 24 7.29 6.74 -9.02
CA VAL A 24 6.21 6.68 -10.00
C VAL A 24 5.32 7.93 -9.95
N HIS A 25 5.03 8.45 -8.75
CA HIS A 25 4.30 9.71 -8.63
C HIS A 25 5.09 10.91 -9.17
N THR A 26 6.41 10.94 -8.94
CA THR A 26 7.29 11.99 -9.47
C THR A 26 7.29 11.97 -11.00
N GLU A 27 7.42 10.80 -11.61
CA GLU A 27 7.37 10.60 -13.05
C GLU A 27 6.05 11.09 -13.65
N ASN A 28 4.92 10.67 -13.06
CA ASN A 28 3.59 11.06 -13.51
C ASN A 28 3.38 12.58 -13.46
N TYR A 29 3.73 13.25 -12.36
CA TYR A 29 3.56 14.70 -12.21
C TYR A 29 4.55 15.50 -13.05
N TYR A 30 5.76 14.98 -13.24
CA TYR A 30 6.75 15.62 -14.09
C TYR A 30 6.46 15.41 -15.59
N GLY A 31 5.69 14.37 -15.93
CA GLY A 31 5.26 14.08 -17.30
C GLY A 31 6.38 13.52 -18.17
N LEU A 32 7.27 12.72 -17.60
CA LEU A 32 8.26 11.93 -18.32
C LEU A 32 7.79 10.47 -18.30
N GLU A 33 7.24 10.01 -19.39
CA GLU A 33 6.71 8.63 -19.47
C GLU A 33 7.85 7.62 -19.59
N LEU A 34 8.05 6.83 -18.54
CA LEU A 34 8.98 5.70 -18.48
C LEU A 34 8.24 4.35 -18.59
N GLY A 35 7.36 4.23 -19.57
CA GLY A 35 6.40 3.15 -19.73
C GLY A 35 6.93 1.75 -19.42
N GLU A 36 8.08 1.35 -19.99
CA GLU A 36 8.69 0.03 -19.77
C GLU A 36 9.17 -0.15 -18.32
N ILE A 37 9.74 0.89 -17.70
CA ILE A 37 10.19 0.82 -16.30
C ILE A 37 8.98 0.65 -15.36
N ASN A 38 7.89 1.37 -15.62
CA ASN A 38 6.67 1.25 -14.84
C ASN A 38 6.07 -0.16 -14.91
N GLN A 39 6.20 -0.86 -16.03
CA GLN A 39 5.79 -2.25 -16.15
C GLN A 39 6.51 -3.16 -15.15
N PHE A 40 7.83 -3.01 -15.04
CA PHE A 40 8.60 -3.80 -14.08
C PHE A 40 8.28 -3.43 -12.63
N LEU A 41 8.00 -2.17 -12.36
CA LEU A 41 7.73 -1.71 -11.00
C LEU A 41 6.34 -2.11 -10.52
N CYS A 42 5.31 -2.09 -11.38
CA CYS A 42 3.90 -2.27 -11.00
C CYS A 42 3.62 -3.62 -10.34
N GLY A 43 4.38 -4.67 -10.66
CA GLY A 43 4.17 -6.00 -10.09
C GLY A 43 4.47 -6.09 -8.60
N PHE A 44 5.24 -5.18 -8.00
CA PHE A 44 5.60 -5.35 -6.59
C PHE A 44 5.26 -4.17 -5.67
N TYR A 45 5.46 -2.90 -6.09
CA TYR A 45 5.54 -1.79 -5.12
C TYR A 45 4.27 -1.57 -4.29
N VAL A 46 3.07 -1.68 -4.86
CA VAL A 46 1.80 -1.59 -4.13
C VAL A 46 1.35 -2.95 -3.62
N ASN A 47 1.48 -3.98 -4.45
CA ASN A 47 1.03 -5.33 -4.14
C ASN A 47 1.74 -5.89 -2.90
N ALA A 48 3.04 -5.59 -2.73
CA ALA A 48 3.81 -5.96 -1.55
C ALA A 48 3.26 -5.34 -0.26
N PHE A 49 2.74 -4.10 -0.30
CA PHE A 49 2.11 -3.51 0.88
C PHE A 49 0.86 -4.29 1.31
N PHE A 50 -0.01 -4.64 0.36
CA PHE A 50 -1.20 -5.43 0.66
C PHE A 50 -0.83 -6.81 1.20
N LEU A 51 0.14 -7.49 0.57
CA LEU A 51 0.62 -8.80 1.01
C LEU A 51 1.24 -8.73 2.42
N ILE A 52 2.12 -7.75 2.69
CA ILE A 52 2.73 -7.54 4.01
C ILE A 52 1.68 -7.18 5.06
N SER A 53 0.68 -6.39 4.71
CA SER A 53 -0.42 -6.06 5.62
C SER A 53 -1.21 -7.30 6.01
N GLY A 54 -1.53 -8.17 5.05
CA GLY A 54 -2.14 -9.47 5.32
C GLY A 54 -1.27 -10.35 6.21
N TYR A 55 0.02 -10.50 5.89
CA TYR A 55 0.99 -11.23 6.71
C TYR A 55 0.96 -10.76 8.19
N LEU A 56 1.04 -9.45 8.42
CA LEU A 56 1.07 -8.89 9.76
C LEU A 56 -0.25 -9.03 10.50
N LEU A 57 -1.36 -8.83 9.80
CA LEU A 57 -2.70 -8.90 10.38
C LEU A 57 -3.02 -10.32 10.85
N PHE A 58 -2.82 -11.31 9.98
CA PHE A 58 -3.07 -12.72 10.31
C PHE A 58 -2.09 -13.24 11.36
N ARG A 59 -0.79 -12.94 11.25
CA ARG A 59 0.22 -13.26 12.27
C ARG A 59 -0.23 -12.75 13.65
N LYS A 60 -0.69 -11.50 13.74
CA LYS A 60 -1.11 -10.90 15.01
C LYS A 60 -2.38 -11.52 15.58
N GLN A 61 -3.34 -11.86 14.72
CA GLN A 61 -4.65 -12.31 15.18
C GLN A 61 -4.69 -13.82 15.46
N LEU A 62 -4.03 -14.63 14.64
CA LEU A 62 -4.06 -16.08 14.77
C LEU A 62 -3.01 -16.63 15.76
N ASN A 63 -1.93 -15.88 16.04
CA ASN A 63 -0.99 -16.24 17.12
C ASN A 63 -1.48 -15.89 18.52
N LYS A 64 -2.64 -15.26 18.68
CA LYS A 64 -3.24 -15.10 20.00
C LYS A 64 -3.61 -16.49 20.53
N PRO A 65 -3.29 -16.79 21.82
CA PRO A 65 -3.74 -18.03 22.43
C PRO A 65 -5.25 -18.14 22.20
N ALA A 66 -5.70 -19.32 21.84
CA ALA A 66 -7.12 -19.65 21.76
C ALA A 66 -7.69 -19.60 23.19
N ILE A 67 -7.84 -18.41 23.72
CA ILE A 67 -8.59 -18.19 24.95
C ILE A 67 -9.98 -18.63 24.60
N GLU A 68 -10.47 -19.62 25.31
CA GLU A 68 -11.77 -20.27 25.19
C GLU A 68 -12.68 -19.64 24.14
N ALA A 69 -12.52 -20.15 22.92
CA ALA A 69 -13.11 -19.61 21.70
C ALA A 69 -14.61 -19.86 21.73
N GLY A 70 -15.35 -19.09 22.49
CA GLY A 70 -16.77 -19.31 22.64
C GLY A 70 -17.55 -18.16 23.25
N SER A 71 -16.90 -17.23 23.94
CA SER A 71 -17.67 -16.11 24.47
C SER A 71 -17.87 -15.05 23.36
N VAL A 72 -19.12 -14.82 23.01
CA VAL A 72 -19.56 -13.73 22.12
C VAL A 72 -18.96 -12.39 22.56
N GLN A 73 -18.79 -12.18 23.84
CA GLN A 73 -18.24 -10.99 24.46
C GLN A 73 -16.75 -10.75 24.10
N TYR A 74 -15.95 -11.82 23.97
CA TYR A 74 -14.55 -11.71 23.56
C TYR A 74 -14.43 -11.39 22.05
N ILE A 75 -15.25 -12.02 21.23
CA ILE A 75 -15.31 -11.79 19.76
C ILE A 75 -15.65 -10.33 19.48
N ILE A 76 -16.67 -9.79 20.12
CA ILE A 76 -17.12 -8.40 19.97
C ILE A 76 -16.02 -7.44 20.48
N GLY A 77 -15.40 -7.72 21.62
CA GLY A 77 -14.36 -6.87 22.20
C GLY A 77 -13.12 -6.76 21.32
N ASP A 78 -12.63 -7.86 20.76
CA ASP A 78 -11.46 -7.88 19.89
C ASP A 78 -11.76 -7.28 18.51
N GLY A 79 -12.93 -7.57 17.92
CA GLY A 79 -13.38 -6.96 16.68
C GLY A 79 -13.50 -5.44 16.81
N LYS A 80 -14.17 -4.97 17.87
CA LYS A 80 -14.29 -3.54 18.20
C LYS A 80 -12.91 -2.89 18.33
N LYS A 81 -11.98 -3.50 19.09
CA LYS A 81 -10.62 -2.99 19.26
C LYS A 81 -9.85 -2.94 17.94
N LEU A 82 -10.02 -3.93 17.07
CA LEU A 82 -9.39 -3.95 15.75
C LEU A 82 -9.94 -2.83 14.87
N MET A 83 -11.27 -2.66 14.81
CA MET A 83 -11.93 -1.59 14.07
C MET A 83 -11.49 -0.20 14.52
N PHE A 84 -11.46 0.06 15.83
CA PHE A 84 -10.95 1.34 16.35
C PHE A 84 -9.48 1.56 15.99
N ASN A 85 -8.64 0.51 16.00
CA ASN A 85 -7.25 0.64 15.60
C ASN A 85 -7.12 1.03 14.12
N ILE A 86 -7.93 0.45 13.25
CA ILE A 86 -7.97 0.79 11.81
C ILE A 86 -8.37 2.26 11.65
N LEU A 87 -9.46 2.68 12.29
CA LEU A 87 -9.94 4.06 12.24
C LEU A 87 -8.88 5.06 12.71
N TYR A 88 -8.30 4.86 13.89
CA TYR A 88 -7.36 5.82 14.47
C TYR A 88 -6.01 5.88 13.77
N ARG A 89 -5.56 4.81 13.12
CA ARG A 89 -4.24 4.72 12.50
C ARG A 89 -4.26 4.87 10.99
N MET A 90 -5.43 4.82 10.36
CA MET A 90 -5.57 4.94 8.92
C MET A 90 -6.54 6.05 8.54
N TYR A 91 -7.80 5.94 8.93
CA TYR A 91 -8.84 6.87 8.47
C TYR A 91 -8.63 8.30 8.95
N ILE A 92 -8.39 8.51 10.26
CA ILE A 92 -8.17 9.85 10.79
C ILE A 92 -6.92 10.52 10.22
N PRO A 93 -5.75 9.86 10.13
CA PRO A 93 -4.60 10.42 9.40
C PRO A 93 -4.94 10.78 7.95
N MET A 94 -5.66 9.96 7.21
CA MET A 94 -6.07 10.30 5.84
C MET A 94 -6.85 11.60 5.77
N ILE A 95 -7.83 11.82 6.66
CA ILE A 95 -8.59 13.08 6.72
C ILE A 95 -7.67 14.27 6.99
N ILE A 96 -6.77 14.14 7.97
CA ILE A 96 -5.86 15.22 8.37
C ILE A 96 -4.95 15.61 7.19
N PHE A 97 -4.31 14.65 6.57
CA PHE A 97 -3.39 14.91 5.46
C PHE A 97 -4.12 15.39 4.22
N SER A 98 -5.29 14.82 3.87
CA SER A 98 -6.12 15.31 2.76
C SER A 98 -6.54 16.77 2.96
N ALA A 99 -6.92 17.15 4.18
CA ALA A 99 -7.29 18.52 4.48
C ALA A 99 -6.10 19.49 4.34
N ILE A 100 -4.92 19.08 4.77
CA ILE A 100 -3.69 19.88 4.64
C ILE A 100 -3.29 20.03 3.17
N GLU A 101 -3.38 18.97 2.37
CA GLU A 101 -2.98 18.99 0.96
C GLU A 101 -4.00 19.66 0.04
N PHE A 102 -5.25 19.79 0.46
CA PHE A 102 -6.34 20.28 -0.38
C PHE A 102 -6.06 21.68 -0.93
N LEU A 103 -5.72 22.64 -0.07
CA LEU A 103 -5.46 24.02 -0.48
C LEU A 103 -4.24 24.15 -1.40
N PRO A 104 -3.05 23.63 -1.08
CA PRO A 104 -1.92 23.63 -2.00
C PRO A 104 -2.25 23.00 -3.35
N LYS A 105 -2.98 21.89 -3.35
CA LYS A 105 -3.36 21.17 -4.56
C LYS A 105 -4.23 22.02 -5.49
N ILE A 106 -5.29 22.67 -4.97
CA ILE A 106 -6.14 23.53 -5.80
C ILE A 106 -5.39 24.76 -6.32
N MET A 107 -4.49 25.34 -5.52
CA MET A 107 -3.65 26.47 -5.95
C MET A 107 -2.73 26.09 -7.12
N ILE A 108 -2.05 24.95 -7.02
CA ILE A 108 -1.13 24.49 -8.08
C ILE A 108 -1.90 24.05 -9.34
N THR A 109 -3.08 23.46 -9.18
CA THR A 109 -3.90 22.99 -10.31
C THR A 109 -4.87 24.05 -10.86
N HIS A 110 -4.82 25.26 -10.33
CA HIS A 110 -5.70 26.40 -10.72
C HIS A 110 -7.19 26.03 -10.70
N ARG A 111 -7.64 25.16 -9.78
CA ARG A 111 -9.04 24.80 -9.63
C ARG A 111 -9.76 25.80 -8.71
N ALA A 112 -11.05 26.02 -8.96
CA ALA A 112 -11.89 26.78 -8.04
C ALA A 112 -12.07 26.02 -6.72
N PHE A 113 -12.19 26.74 -5.61
CA PHE A 113 -12.54 26.14 -4.33
C PHE A 113 -14.01 25.73 -4.33
N GLU A 114 -14.26 24.45 -4.11
CA GLU A 114 -15.59 23.88 -3.97
C GLU A 114 -15.68 23.13 -2.64
N PHE A 115 -16.63 23.49 -1.79
CA PHE A 115 -16.81 22.86 -0.48
C PHE A 115 -17.16 21.36 -0.61
N ASN A 116 -17.97 20.99 -1.60
CA ASN A 116 -18.29 19.59 -1.86
C ASN A 116 -17.04 18.79 -2.26
N ALA A 117 -16.14 19.36 -3.06
CA ALA A 117 -14.87 18.73 -3.41
C ALA A 117 -13.99 18.53 -2.17
N LEU A 118 -13.94 19.52 -1.27
CA LEU A 118 -13.23 19.38 0.01
C LEU A 118 -13.78 18.20 0.83
N LEU A 119 -15.10 18.09 0.98
CA LEU A 119 -15.72 16.99 1.73
C LEU A 119 -15.44 15.63 1.10
N ILE A 120 -15.55 15.52 -0.22
CA ILE A 120 -15.27 14.25 -0.94
C ILE A 120 -13.80 13.88 -0.83
N GLU A 121 -12.88 14.83 -1.00
CA GLU A 121 -11.45 14.55 -0.96
C GLU A 121 -10.94 14.27 0.47
N THR A 122 -11.56 14.87 1.50
CA THR A 122 -11.17 14.66 2.90
C THR A 122 -11.92 13.51 3.56
N VAL A 123 -13.24 13.68 3.76
CA VAL A 123 -14.06 12.69 4.47
C VAL A 123 -14.34 11.46 3.62
N GLY A 124 -14.58 11.64 2.33
CA GLY A 124 -14.74 10.55 1.34
C GLY A 124 -13.43 9.88 0.95
N VAL A 125 -12.30 10.41 1.44
CA VAL A 125 -10.94 9.87 1.23
C VAL A 125 -10.56 9.75 -0.24
N GLY A 126 -11.06 10.66 -1.09
CA GLY A 126 -10.82 10.66 -2.54
C GLY A 126 -9.37 10.93 -2.96
N THR A 127 -8.49 11.35 -2.02
CA THR A 127 -7.09 11.67 -2.31
C THR A 127 -6.18 10.44 -2.20
N TYR A 128 -6.41 9.56 -1.22
CA TYR A 128 -5.49 8.48 -0.86
C TYR A 128 -6.05 7.09 -1.15
N TRP A 129 -6.15 6.74 -2.42
CA TRP A 129 -6.76 5.49 -2.89
C TRP A 129 -6.17 4.23 -2.22
N PHE A 130 -4.83 4.15 -2.05
CA PHE A 130 -4.18 2.95 -1.52
C PHE A 130 -4.54 2.68 -0.05
N THR A 131 -4.46 3.72 0.82
CA THR A 131 -4.81 3.57 2.24
C THR A 131 -6.30 3.37 2.43
N SER A 132 -7.13 3.94 1.56
CA SER A 132 -8.56 3.69 1.51
C SER A 132 -8.88 2.24 1.14
N ALA A 133 -8.28 1.74 0.06
CA ALA A 133 -8.43 0.34 -0.35
C ALA A 133 -7.94 -0.62 0.74
N LEU A 134 -6.80 -0.32 1.38
CA LEU A 134 -6.28 -1.11 2.49
C LEU A 134 -7.23 -1.08 3.70
N LEU A 135 -7.81 0.08 4.02
CA LEU A 135 -8.79 0.22 5.09
C LEU A 135 -10.01 -0.68 4.84
N ILE A 136 -10.59 -0.63 3.66
CA ILE A 136 -11.73 -1.49 3.28
C ILE A 136 -11.37 -2.98 3.38
N ALA A 137 -10.22 -3.37 2.82
CA ALA A 137 -9.76 -4.75 2.88
C ALA A 137 -9.52 -5.22 4.33
N GLU A 138 -8.89 -4.40 5.18
CA GLU A 138 -8.69 -4.72 6.59
C GLU A 138 -10.01 -4.81 7.37
N VAL A 139 -11.00 -3.98 7.05
CA VAL A 139 -12.35 -4.07 7.63
C VAL A 139 -13.02 -5.38 7.25
N ILE A 140 -12.99 -5.76 5.97
CA ILE A 140 -13.55 -7.04 5.50
C ILE A 140 -12.88 -8.20 6.23
N ILE A 141 -11.55 -8.20 6.33
CA ILE A 141 -10.81 -9.25 7.05
C ILE A 141 -11.13 -9.23 8.54
N ALA A 142 -11.27 -8.06 9.15
CA ALA A 142 -11.65 -7.96 10.56
C ALA A 142 -12.99 -8.63 10.82
N LEU A 143 -13.97 -8.45 9.94
CA LEU A 143 -15.27 -9.13 10.00
C LEU A 143 -15.13 -10.65 9.82
N LEU A 144 -14.31 -11.10 8.88
CA LEU A 144 -14.06 -12.53 8.66
C LEU A 144 -13.34 -13.17 9.86
N LEU A 145 -12.38 -12.47 10.47
CA LEU A 145 -11.64 -12.95 11.64
C LEU A 145 -12.52 -13.14 12.89
N VAL A 146 -13.71 -12.54 12.93
CA VAL A 146 -14.72 -12.84 13.95
C VAL A 146 -15.11 -14.32 13.95
N THR A 147 -15.08 -14.98 12.79
CA THR A 147 -15.38 -16.42 12.68
C THR A 147 -14.32 -17.32 13.32
N ARG A 148 -13.15 -16.79 13.66
CA ARG A 148 -12.01 -17.46 14.32
C ARG A 148 -11.60 -18.82 13.76
N ARG A 149 -11.82 -19.04 12.51
CA ARG A 149 -11.32 -20.25 11.86
C ARG A 149 -9.80 -20.17 11.76
N GLN A 150 -9.13 -21.21 12.27
CA GLN A 150 -7.66 -21.29 12.17
C GLN A 150 -7.19 -21.81 10.80
N ASN A 151 -8.12 -22.21 9.95
CA ASN A 151 -7.81 -22.70 8.62
C ASN A 151 -7.54 -21.52 7.67
N ILE A 152 -6.27 -21.30 7.35
CA ILE A 152 -5.85 -20.24 6.43
C ILE A 152 -6.39 -20.46 5.02
N GLY A 153 -6.51 -21.70 4.57
CA GLY A 153 -7.11 -22.02 3.29
C GLY A 153 -8.54 -21.46 3.16
N PHE A 154 -9.31 -21.49 4.26
CA PHE A 154 -10.63 -20.86 4.28
C PHE A 154 -10.55 -19.34 3.98
N TYR A 155 -9.63 -18.60 4.62
CA TYR A 155 -9.49 -17.18 4.37
C TYR A 155 -9.03 -16.87 2.96
N VAL A 156 -8.06 -17.62 2.43
CA VAL A 156 -7.56 -17.43 1.07
C VAL A 156 -8.69 -17.65 0.05
N VAL A 157 -9.46 -18.71 0.20
CA VAL A 157 -10.59 -19.02 -0.69
C VAL A 157 -11.68 -17.96 -0.59
N VAL A 158 -12.10 -17.58 0.62
CA VAL A 158 -13.17 -16.58 0.82
C VAL A 158 -12.72 -15.21 0.29
N LEU A 159 -11.48 -14.79 0.58
CA LEU A 159 -10.95 -13.52 0.08
C LEU A 159 -10.73 -13.55 -1.45
N GLY A 160 -10.39 -14.69 -2.01
CA GLY A 160 -10.37 -14.91 -3.46
C GLY A 160 -11.76 -14.76 -4.10
N ILE A 161 -12.79 -15.36 -3.52
CA ILE A 161 -14.18 -15.20 -3.97
C ILE A 161 -14.62 -13.73 -3.87
N ILE A 162 -14.34 -13.07 -2.75
CA ILE A 162 -14.66 -11.65 -2.57
C ILE A 162 -13.96 -10.80 -3.66
N SER A 163 -12.68 -11.04 -3.93
CA SER A 163 -11.96 -10.34 -4.98
C SER A 163 -12.52 -10.63 -6.38
N SER A 164 -12.94 -11.86 -6.66
CA SER A 164 -13.57 -12.22 -7.94
C SER A 164 -14.91 -11.52 -8.13
N ILE A 165 -15.69 -11.35 -7.05
CA ILE A 165 -16.91 -10.53 -7.07
C ILE A 165 -16.53 -9.07 -7.34
N GLY A 166 -15.45 -8.56 -6.75
CA GLY A 166 -14.94 -7.22 -7.00
C GLY A 166 -14.56 -6.98 -8.46
N MET A 167 -13.91 -7.95 -9.12
CA MET A 167 -13.60 -7.89 -10.55
C MET A 167 -14.88 -7.82 -11.39
N TYR A 168 -15.86 -8.67 -11.09
CA TYR A 168 -17.14 -8.67 -11.79
C TYR A 168 -17.93 -7.36 -11.58
N LEU A 169 -17.95 -6.83 -10.36
CA LEU A 169 -18.64 -5.58 -10.06
C LEU A 169 -17.97 -4.37 -10.71
N TYR A 170 -16.65 -4.41 -10.90
CA TYR A 170 -15.91 -3.37 -11.60
C TYR A 170 -16.31 -3.30 -13.09
N ASP A 171 -16.53 -4.45 -13.74
CA ASP A 171 -16.97 -4.51 -15.14
C ASP A 171 -18.43 -4.02 -15.31
N ILE A 172 -19.23 -4.04 -14.25
CA ILE A 172 -20.57 -3.45 -14.26
C ILE A 172 -20.41 -1.94 -13.94
N GLU A 173 -20.89 -1.08 -14.83
CA GLU A 173 -20.78 0.39 -14.77
C GLU A 173 -21.09 1.07 -13.42
N ILE A 174 -21.67 0.36 -12.45
CA ILE A 174 -22.02 0.87 -11.12
C ILE A 174 -20.78 1.48 -10.40
N PHE A 175 -19.58 0.97 -10.64
CA PHE A 175 -18.34 1.45 -10.02
C PHE A 175 -17.46 2.29 -10.95
N HIS A 176 -17.86 2.52 -12.20
CA HIS A 176 -17.20 3.42 -13.14
C HIS A 176 -17.36 4.92 -12.79
N LEU A 177 -17.98 5.23 -11.68
CA LEU A 177 -18.01 6.60 -11.17
C LEU A 177 -16.57 7.07 -10.95
N HIS A 178 -16.14 8.07 -11.71
CA HIS A 178 -14.80 8.70 -11.63
C HIS A 178 -14.40 9.16 -10.22
N ARG A 179 -15.31 9.04 -9.24
CA ARG A 179 -15.12 9.41 -7.83
C ARG A 179 -15.84 8.41 -6.92
N GLU A 180 -15.44 7.14 -7.00
CA GLU A 180 -15.95 6.13 -6.08
C GLU A 180 -15.55 6.50 -4.64
N PRO A 181 -16.52 6.72 -3.71
CA PRO A 181 -16.19 7.01 -2.33
C PRO A 181 -15.47 5.82 -1.68
N PHE A 182 -14.41 6.12 -0.93
CA PHE A 182 -13.58 5.15 -0.22
C PHE A 182 -12.86 4.10 -1.10
N PHE A 183 -12.89 4.21 -2.43
CA PHE A 183 -12.29 3.24 -3.33
C PHE A 183 -12.65 1.78 -2.97
N VAL A 184 -13.94 1.54 -2.75
CA VAL A 184 -14.46 0.24 -2.27
C VAL A 184 -14.12 -0.89 -3.20
N SER A 185 -14.26 -0.70 -4.53
CA SER A 185 -13.89 -1.71 -5.54
C SER A 185 -12.43 -2.12 -5.40
N ARG A 186 -11.52 -1.15 -5.27
CA ARG A 186 -10.10 -1.40 -5.09
C ARG A 186 -9.80 -2.10 -3.77
N GLY A 187 -10.55 -1.77 -2.72
CA GLY A 187 -10.46 -2.47 -1.44
C GLY A 187 -10.88 -3.95 -1.52
N ILE A 188 -11.94 -4.22 -2.26
CA ILE A 188 -12.41 -5.59 -2.53
C ILE A 188 -11.36 -6.35 -3.33
N LEU A 189 -10.80 -5.75 -4.38
CA LEU A 189 -9.72 -6.35 -5.18
C LEU A 189 -8.46 -6.61 -4.34
N ALA A 190 -8.12 -5.72 -3.41
CA ALA A 190 -6.97 -5.88 -2.53
C ALA A 190 -7.11 -7.05 -1.55
N CYS A 191 -8.32 -7.50 -1.24
CA CYS A 191 -8.59 -8.58 -0.27
C CYS A 191 -7.79 -9.85 -0.57
N PHE A 192 -7.66 -10.23 -1.83
CA PHE A 192 -6.93 -11.45 -2.19
C PHE A 192 -5.43 -11.33 -1.89
N PHE A 193 -4.80 -10.18 -2.12
CA PHE A 193 -3.39 -9.97 -1.72
C PHE A 193 -3.19 -10.11 -0.22
N LEU A 194 -4.13 -9.64 0.60
CA LEU A 194 -4.07 -9.84 2.04
C LEU A 194 -4.23 -11.33 2.39
N GLY A 195 -5.09 -12.04 1.66
CA GLY A 195 -5.24 -13.50 1.76
C GLY A 195 -3.92 -14.22 1.41
N LEU A 196 -3.28 -13.85 0.31
CA LEU A 196 -1.96 -14.37 -0.09
C LEU A 196 -0.88 -14.04 0.97
N GLY A 197 -0.97 -12.88 1.63
CA GLY A 197 -0.12 -12.53 2.78
C GLY A 197 -0.28 -13.50 3.95
N SER A 198 -1.51 -13.96 4.23
CA SER A 198 -1.75 -14.99 5.25
C SER A 198 -1.14 -16.34 4.87
N LEU A 199 -1.22 -16.69 3.59
CA LEU A 199 -0.61 -17.90 3.04
C LEU A 199 0.91 -17.83 3.17
N TYR A 200 1.50 -16.70 2.78
CA TYR A 200 2.93 -16.47 2.91
C TYR A 200 3.39 -16.58 4.38
N TRP A 201 2.65 -15.99 5.33
CA TRP A 201 2.94 -16.13 6.76
C TRP A 201 2.92 -17.59 7.22
N LYS A 202 1.89 -18.36 6.84
CA LYS A 202 1.72 -19.76 7.25
C LYS A 202 2.85 -20.65 6.76
N TYR A 203 3.29 -20.41 5.51
CA TYR A 203 4.27 -21.24 4.82
C TYR A 203 5.61 -20.52 4.63
N GLU A 204 5.94 -19.51 5.44
CA GLU A 204 7.15 -18.71 5.32
C GLU A 204 8.42 -19.58 5.28
N THR A 205 8.53 -20.57 6.18
CA THR A 205 9.68 -21.48 6.23
C THR A 205 9.79 -22.36 4.96
N TRP A 206 8.67 -22.71 4.37
CA TRP A 206 8.65 -23.43 3.10
C TRP A 206 9.09 -22.52 1.95
N PHE A 207 8.58 -21.29 1.88
CA PHE A 207 9.02 -20.30 0.90
C PHE A 207 10.52 -20.04 1.02
N ASP A 208 11.04 -19.86 2.22
CA ASP A 208 12.47 -19.61 2.47
C ASP A 208 13.35 -20.80 2.07
N ARG A 209 12.84 -22.03 2.09
CA ARG A 209 13.54 -23.24 1.64
C ARG A 209 13.52 -23.39 0.12
N VAL A 210 12.37 -23.14 -0.50
CA VAL A 210 12.18 -23.31 -1.94
C VAL A 210 12.83 -22.19 -2.73
N ILE A 211 12.71 -20.95 -2.23
CA ILE A 211 13.26 -19.78 -2.91
C ILE A 211 14.71 -19.57 -2.47
N ASN A 212 15.59 -20.27 -3.13
CA ASN A 212 17.03 -20.18 -2.94
C ASN A 212 17.69 -19.35 -4.07
N LYS A 213 19.02 -19.22 -4.04
CA LYS A 213 19.79 -18.43 -5.02
C LYS A 213 19.64 -18.86 -6.48
N TYR A 214 19.18 -20.09 -6.75
CA TYR A 214 18.96 -20.57 -8.13
C TYR A 214 17.51 -20.38 -8.54
N THR A 215 16.57 -20.76 -7.69
CA THR A 215 15.13 -20.59 -7.99
C THR A 215 14.74 -19.13 -8.08
N ILE A 216 15.38 -18.22 -7.33
CA ILE A 216 15.11 -16.80 -7.45
C ILE A 216 15.46 -16.25 -8.83
N LEU A 217 16.54 -16.72 -9.46
CA LEU A 217 16.90 -16.31 -10.83
C LEU A 217 15.84 -16.74 -11.83
N LEU A 218 15.29 -17.95 -11.67
CA LEU A 218 14.18 -18.43 -12.50
C LEU A 218 12.91 -17.58 -12.29
N LEU A 219 12.59 -17.24 -11.04
CA LEU A 219 11.42 -16.38 -10.73
C LEU A 219 11.60 -14.97 -11.29
N ILE A 220 12.80 -14.40 -11.24
CA ILE A 220 13.11 -13.10 -11.84
C ILE A 220 12.99 -13.20 -13.35
N ALA A 221 13.54 -14.21 -14.00
CA ALA A 221 13.41 -14.41 -15.43
C ALA A 221 11.95 -14.53 -15.86
N LEU A 222 11.14 -15.29 -15.12
CA LEU A 222 9.71 -15.41 -15.36
C LEU A 222 9.00 -14.06 -15.17
N TYR A 223 9.33 -13.32 -14.11
CA TYR A 223 8.78 -11.99 -13.84
C TYR A 223 9.09 -11.00 -14.97
N LEU A 224 10.34 -10.95 -15.42
CA LEU A 224 10.77 -10.10 -16.51
C LEU A 224 10.12 -10.50 -17.84
N TYR A 225 9.99 -11.81 -18.08
CA TYR A 225 9.33 -12.35 -19.26
C TYR A 225 7.84 -11.96 -19.30
N ILE A 226 7.12 -12.09 -18.18
CA ILE A 226 5.72 -11.66 -18.10
C ILE A 226 5.61 -10.15 -18.29
N ALA A 227 6.46 -9.36 -17.64
CA ALA A 227 6.47 -7.92 -17.79
C ALA A 227 6.74 -7.47 -19.22
N TYR A 228 7.59 -8.20 -19.96
CA TYR A 228 7.90 -7.92 -21.36
C TYR A 228 6.75 -8.30 -22.31
N LEU A 229 6.12 -9.49 -22.10
CA LEU A 229 5.06 -9.98 -22.98
C LEU A 229 3.72 -9.29 -22.77
N CYS A 230 3.47 -8.82 -21.57
CA CYS A 230 2.23 -8.11 -21.23
C CYS A 230 2.53 -6.61 -21.16
N PRO A 231 2.68 -5.94 -22.33
CA PRO A 231 2.98 -4.52 -22.32
C PRO A 231 1.84 -3.78 -21.63
N VAL A 232 2.18 -3.18 -20.54
CA VAL A 232 1.36 -2.37 -19.65
C VAL A 232 -0.12 -2.51 -19.90
N ALA A 233 -0.69 -3.54 -19.41
CA ALA A 233 -2.09 -3.43 -19.14
C ALA A 233 -2.18 -2.71 -17.79
N PRO A 234 -2.77 -1.51 -17.72
CA PRO A 234 -3.27 -0.95 -16.46
C PRO A 234 -4.07 -1.98 -15.66
N ARG A 235 -4.57 -3.01 -16.34
CA ARG A 235 -5.31 -4.20 -15.91
C ARG A 235 -4.70 -5.01 -14.77
N PHE A 236 -3.42 -4.82 -14.47
CA PHE A 236 -2.74 -5.58 -13.41
C PHE A 236 -2.54 -4.76 -12.14
N MET A 237 -3.18 -3.62 -12.03
CA MET A 237 -2.96 -2.72 -10.91
C MET A 237 -4.25 -2.51 -10.12
N VAL A 238 -4.23 -2.88 -8.85
CA VAL A 238 -5.30 -2.53 -7.90
C VAL A 238 -5.60 -1.03 -7.92
N SER A 239 -4.58 -0.20 -8.23
CA SER A 239 -4.72 1.26 -8.35
C SER A 239 -5.69 1.71 -9.42
N MET A 240 -5.84 0.94 -10.49
CA MET A 240 -6.74 1.26 -11.60
C MET A 240 -8.14 0.63 -11.43
N GLY A 241 -8.29 -0.25 -10.42
CA GLY A 241 -9.51 -0.99 -10.21
C GLY A 241 -9.71 -2.13 -11.20
N ASP A 242 -8.71 -2.45 -11.99
CA ASP A 242 -8.75 -3.45 -13.06
C ASP A 242 -7.71 -4.52 -12.76
N MET A 243 -8.16 -5.70 -12.32
CA MET A 243 -7.32 -6.83 -11.97
C MET A 243 -7.87 -8.10 -12.61
N ASP A 244 -6.99 -8.90 -13.18
CA ASP A 244 -7.29 -10.25 -13.61
C ASP A 244 -6.44 -11.29 -12.85
N VAL A 245 -6.63 -12.55 -13.17
CA VAL A 245 -5.87 -13.66 -12.54
C VAL A 245 -4.37 -13.51 -12.80
N PHE A 246 -3.98 -13.01 -13.97
CA PHE A 246 -2.58 -12.77 -14.30
C PHE A 246 -1.99 -11.63 -13.46
N GLY A 247 -2.75 -10.56 -13.23
CA GLY A 247 -2.33 -9.45 -12.38
C GLY A 247 -2.07 -9.90 -10.96
N TYR A 248 -2.93 -10.74 -10.39
CA TYR A 248 -2.70 -11.33 -9.07
C TYR A 248 -1.45 -12.22 -9.03
N PHE A 249 -1.25 -13.06 -10.04
CA PHE A 249 -0.06 -13.89 -10.14
C PHE A 249 1.21 -13.04 -10.27
N PHE A 250 1.21 -12.07 -11.17
CA PHE A 250 2.32 -11.15 -11.38
C PHE A 250 2.65 -10.33 -10.14
N GLY A 251 1.62 -9.78 -9.48
CA GLY A 251 1.76 -9.02 -8.24
C GLY A 251 2.28 -9.87 -7.08
N PHE A 252 1.83 -11.10 -6.96
CA PHE A 252 2.33 -12.04 -5.95
C PHE A 252 3.79 -12.42 -6.21
N LEU A 253 4.13 -12.75 -7.46
CA LEU A 253 5.49 -13.08 -7.88
C LEU A 253 6.45 -11.93 -7.58
N GLY A 254 6.13 -10.72 -8.02
CA GLY A 254 6.95 -9.54 -7.75
C GLY A 254 7.11 -9.24 -6.26
N SER A 255 6.03 -9.39 -5.47
CA SER A 255 6.08 -9.23 -4.01
C SER A 255 6.96 -10.25 -3.33
N VAL A 256 6.92 -11.52 -3.75
CA VAL A 256 7.76 -12.60 -3.21
C VAL A 256 9.23 -12.38 -3.55
N ILE A 257 9.53 -11.95 -4.79
CA ILE A 257 10.89 -11.59 -5.21
C ILE A 257 11.41 -10.44 -4.34
N LEU A 258 10.64 -9.38 -4.17
CA LEU A 258 11.01 -8.25 -3.30
C LEU A 258 11.29 -8.70 -1.87
N ILE A 259 10.43 -9.52 -1.28
CA ILE A 259 10.59 -10.03 0.09
C ILE A 259 11.87 -10.85 0.21
N TRP A 260 12.14 -11.71 -0.78
CA TRP A 260 13.37 -12.51 -0.79
C TRP A 260 14.61 -11.60 -0.76
N PHE A 261 14.68 -10.58 -1.64
CA PHE A 261 15.77 -9.60 -1.61
C PHE A 261 15.88 -8.89 -0.26
N CYS A 262 14.77 -8.46 0.30
CA CYS A 262 14.76 -7.76 1.58
C CYS A 262 15.25 -8.63 2.76
N LYS A 263 15.05 -9.93 2.69
CA LYS A 263 15.57 -10.89 3.68
C LYS A 263 17.10 -11.04 3.60
N GLN A 264 17.71 -10.80 2.43
CA GLN A 264 19.16 -10.86 2.23
C GLN A 264 19.89 -9.57 2.67
N LEU A 265 19.14 -8.44 2.73
CA LEU A 265 19.73 -7.15 3.03
C LEU A 265 20.07 -7.02 4.53
N PRO A 266 21.20 -6.38 4.87
CA PRO A 266 21.53 -6.05 6.24
C PRO A 266 20.55 -5.00 6.78
N GLN A 267 20.54 -4.83 8.10
CA GLN A 267 19.73 -3.80 8.73
C GLN A 267 20.34 -2.41 8.46
N ILE A 268 19.68 -1.64 7.58
CA ILE A 268 20.03 -0.26 7.26
C ILE A 268 19.06 0.65 8.02
N LYS A 269 19.60 1.46 8.94
CA LYS A 269 18.80 2.33 9.83
C LYS A 269 17.85 3.26 9.06
N THR A 270 18.32 3.85 7.97
CA THR A 270 17.52 4.75 7.13
C THR A 270 16.34 4.02 6.49
N LEU A 271 16.57 2.85 5.86
CA LEU A 271 15.49 2.05 5.29
C LEU A 271 14.51 1.56 6.36
N THR A 272 15.02 1.18 7.54
CA THR A 272 14.17 0.79 8.67
C THR A 272 13.27 1.96 9.12
N PHE A 273 13.80 3.19 9.17
CA PHE A 273 13.01 4.38 9.49
C PHE A 273 11.94 4.64 8.43
N VAL A 274 12.30 4.64 7.14
CA VAL A 274 11.37 4.86 6.03
C VAL A 274 10.26 3.80 6.04
N GLY A 275 10.59 2.53 6.15
CA GLY A 275 9.61 1.45 6.16
C GLY A 275 8.68 1.45 7.38
N ARG A 276 9.21 1.79 8.57
CA ARG A 276 8.40 1.92 9.77
C ARG A 276 7.40 3.07 9.68
N ASN A 277 7.76 4.13 8.99
CA ASN A 277 6.94 5.33 8.82
C ASN A 277 6.39 5.47 7.39
N SER A 278 6.31 4.36 6.63
CA SER A 278 5.92 4.35 5.21
C SER A 278 4.58 5.04 4.94
N ILE A 279 3.65 5.01 5.88
CA ILE A 279 2.37 5.72 5.77
C ILE A 279 2.55 7.24 5.73
N CYS A 280 3.51 7.78 6.48
CA CYS A 280 3.82 9.21 6.45
C CYS A 280 4.41 9.60 5.09
N PHE A 281 5.35 8.80 4.56
CA PHE A 281 5.89 9.00 3.22
C PHE A 281 4.80 8.89 2.14
N TYR A 282 3.84 7.98 2.33
CA TYR A 282 2.73 7.85 1.40
C TYR A 282 1.87 9.12 1.35
N PHE A 283 1.57 9.72 2.49
CA PHE A 283 0.82 10.99 2.52
C PHE A 283 1.57 12.15 1.87
N MET A 284 2.89 12.08 1.77
CA MET A 284 3.70 13.09 1.05
C MET A 284 3.83 12.79 -0.46
N SER A 285 3.41 11.61 -0.92
CA SER A 285 3.64 11.18 -2.31
C SER A 285 2.81 11.94 -3.36
N GLY A 286 1.77 12.66 -2.94
CA GLY A 286 1.02 13.57 -3.80
C GLY A 286 1.61 14.98 -3.81
N ALA A 287 1.60 15.64 -2.66
CA ALA A 287 1.91 17.07 -2.53
C ALA A 287 3.36 17.41 -2.91
N LEU A 288 4.35 16.64 -2.45
CA LEU A 288 5.76 16.97 -2.73
C LEU A 288 6.12 16.83 -4.21
N PRO A 289 5.86 15.69 -4.89
CA PRO A 289 6.20 15.55 -6.29
C PRO A 289 5.50 16.58 -7.19
N ILE A 290 4.21 16.87 -6.96
CA ILE A 290 3.48 17.85 -7.78
C ILE A 290 4.04 19.25 -7.61
N THR A 291 4.35 19.65 -6.36
CA THR A 291 4.90 20.99 -6.08
C THR A 291 6.29 21.14 -6.67
N LEU A 292 7.18 20.17 -6.45
CA LEU A 292 8.55 20.22 -6.95
C LEU A 292 8.58 20.14 -8.49
N SER A 293 7.72 19.34 -9.09
CA SER A 293 7.57 19.28 -10.55
C SER A 293 7.12 20.61 -11.14
N ALA A 294 6.16 21.28 -10.50
CA ALA A 294 5.70 22.60 -10.92
C ALA A 294 6.83 23.64 -10.83
N ILE A 295 7.60 23.66 -9.74
CA ILE A 295 8.73 24.57 -9.56
C ILE A 295 9.81 24.32 -10.61
N VAL A 296 10.20 23.06 -10.83
CA VAL A 296 11.27 22.74 -11.79
C VAL A 296 10.82 23.07 -13.23
N LYS A 297 9.56 22.84 -13.58
CA LYS A 297 9.02 23.18 -14.91
C LYS A 297 9.03 24.70 -15.18
N MET A 298 9.01 25.54 -14.16
CA MET A 298 9.16 27.01 -14.35
C MET A 298 10.52 27.37 -14.95
N PHE A 299 11.58 26.61 -14.61
CA PHE A 299 12.95 26.85 -15.07
C PHE A 299 13.32 25.95 -16.26
N TYR A 300 12.78 24.75 -16.30
CA TYR A 300 13.03 23.72 -17.29
C TYR A 300 11.70 23.15 -17.80
N PRO A 301 11.06 23.81 -18.78
CA PRO A 301 9.72 23.41 -19.28
C PRO A 301 9.68 22.02 -19.91
N GLN A 302 10.80 21.57 -20.49
CA GLN A 302 10.89 20.25 -21.12
C GLN A 302 11.25 19.19 -20.10
N ALA A 303 10.48 18.09 -20.07
CA ALA A 303 10.77 16.94 -19.23
C ALA A 303 12.08 16.26 -19.69
N SER A 304 12.94 15.96 -18.73
CA SER A 304 14.22 15.31 -18.98
C SER A 304 14.54 14.28 -17.88
N PRO A 305 15.31 13.22 -18.17
CA PRO A 305 15.73 12.25 -17.17
C PRO A 305 16.46 12.90 -15.98
N LEU A 306 17.34 13.87 -16.24
CA LEU A 306 18.06 14.60 -15.19
C LEU A 306 17.09 15.35 -14.28
N GLY A 307 16.10 16.04 -14.85
CA GLY A 307 15.08 16.76 -14.10
C GLY A 307 14.24 15.80 -13.26
N LEU A 308 13.86 14.63 -13.79
CA LEU A 308 13.15 13.60 -13.06
C LEU A 308 13.95 13.14 -11.82
N PHE A 309 15.23 12.78 -11.99
CA PHE A 309 16.07 12.34 -10.88
C PHE A 309 16.31 13.44 -9.84
N LEU A 310 16.43 14.70 -10.28
CA LEU A 310 16.53 15.84 -9.37
C LEU A 310 15.27 15.99 -8.52
N ILE A 311 14.09 16.01 -9.15
CA ILE A 311 12.80 16.14 -8.45
C ILE A 311 12.59 14.95 -7.52
N PHE A 312 12.88 13.74 -7.96
CA PHE A 312 12.78 12.54 -7.14
C PHE A 312 13.69 12.59 -5.92
N GLY A 313 14.95 13.01 -6.08
CA GLY A 313 15.89 13.19 -4.99
C GLY A 313 15.40 14.23 -3.97
N LEU A 314 14.93 15.38 -4.44
CA LEU A 314 14.34 16.42 -3.60
C LEU A 314 13.06 15.93 -2.90
N THR A 315 12.23 15.16 -3.59
CA THR A 315 11.02 14.53 -3.01
C THR A 315 11.38 13.59 -1.87
N LEU A 316 12.39 12.73 -2.06
CA LEU A 316 12.85 11.80 -1.02
C LEU A 316 13.39 12.55 0.21
N ILE A 317 14.23 13.55 -0.02
CA ILE A 317 14.79 14.37 1.07
C ILE A 317 13.67 15.12 1.80
N GLY A 318 12.77 15.77 1.07
CA GLY A 318 11.64 16.49 1.64
C GLY A 318 10.71 15.59 2.44
N ALA A 319 10.35 14.42 1.90
CA ALA A 319 9.53 13.44 2.58
C ALA A 319 10.23 12.88 3.85
N TYR A 320 11.55 12.67 3.79
CA TYR A 320 12.33 12.21 4.94
C TYR A 320 12.34 13.26 6.06
N ILE A 321 12.64 14.52 5.73
CA ILE A 321 12.64 15.63 6.70
C ILE A 321 11.24 15.83 7.29
N ALA A 322 10.20 15.89 6.45
CA ALA A 322 8.82 16.03 6.90
C ALA A 322 8.43 14.88 7.83
N SER A 323 8.80 13.65 7.48
CA SER A 323 8.53 12.48 8.32
C SER A 323 9.25 12.55 9.67
N LEU A 324 10.50 13.03 9.72
CA LEU A 324 11.21 13.25 10.99
C LEU A 324 10.47 14.27 11.88
N VAL A 325 10.03 15.38 11.29
CA VAL A 325 9.28 16.42 12.00
C VAL A 325 7.95 15.88 12.53
N ILE A 326 7.17 15.22 11.66
CA ILE A 326 5.85 14.70 12.02
C ILE A 326 5.98 13.63 13.12
N VAL A 327 6.90 12.67 12.97
CA VAL A 327 7.08 11.59 13.96
C VAL A 327 7.53 12.13 15.30
N LYS A 328 8.38 13.19 15.32
CA LYS A 328 8.94 13.73 16.55
C LYS A 328 8.02 14.75 17.23
N TYR A 329 7.42 15.65 16.48
CA TYR A 329 6.70 16.80 17.03
C TYR A 329 5.17 16.72 16.84
N LEU A 330 4.70 15.99 15.84
CA LEU A 330 3.28 15.90 15.48
C LEU A 330 2.78 14.44 15.39
N PRO A 331 3.17 13.55 16.34
CA PRO A 331 2.86 12.12 16.24
C PRO A 331 1.35 11.81 16.25
N TRP A 332 0.55 12.75 16.72
CA TRP A 332 -0.91 12.66 16.70
C TRP A 332 -1.51 12.69 15.29
N MET A 333 -0.82 13.29 14.31
CA MET A 333 -1.25 13.26 12.91
C MET A 333 -1.25 11.84 12.33
N LEU A 334 -0.41 10.95 12.85
CA LEU A 334 -0.32 9.55 12.46
C LEU A 334 -1.15 8.60 13.35
N ASP A 335 -1.48 9.04 14.55
CA ASP A 335 -2.34 8.31 15.50
C ASP A 335 -2.84 9.29 16.55
N ILE A 336 -4.08 9.71 16.43
CA ILE A 336 -4.70 10.73 17.29
C ILE A 336 -4.63 10.40 18.79
N ARG A 337 -4.49 9.12 19.14
CA ARG A 337 -4.36 8.68 20.55
C ARG A 337 -3.07 9.17 21.21
N LYS A 338 -2.08 9.59 20.39
CA LYS A 338 -0.83 10.17 20.90
C LYS A 338 -0.95 11.63 21.30
N LEU A 339 -2.09 12.27 21.06
CA LEU A 339 -2.37 13.63 21.51
C LEU A 339 -2.53 13.72 23.04
N ARG A 340 -2.84 12.58 23.69
CA ARG A 340 -3.08 12.49 25.16
C ARG A 340 -1.84 12.03 25.93
N LYS A 341 -0.71 11.88 25.30
CA LYS A 341 0.59 11.54 25.92
C LYS A 341 1.56 12.69 25.82
#